data_6b013ae1578e3dde084d03d72f52e9e7
#
_entry.id   6b013ae1578e3dde084d03d72f52e9e7
#
_cell.length_a   1.000
_cell.length_b   1.000
_cell.length_c   1.000
_cell.angle_alpha   90.00
_cell.angle_beta   90.00
_cell.angle_gamma   90.00
#
_symmetry.space_group_name_H-M   'P 1'
#
loop_
_entity.id
_entity.type
_entity.pdbx_description
1 polymer ?
#
loop_
_entity_poly.entity_id
_entity_poly.type
_entity_poly.pdbx_seq_one_letter_code
_entity_poly.pdbx_strand_id
1 'polypeptide(L)'
;MKIVIAGAGDMGTHLSKMLSGNGHDLTVVDVDPKALVEVGNLVDVVTVEGDTTQFSVLRRAGVRKCDLFIAVRSVENDNILSAVMAKQLGAKKAIARVDSNEYLEPNSKEVFIDMGIDYLFYPEQIAAHEVINLLGHTSSTEYVDFAGGKLSMVAFRLELTSPLLGRTVIDADNEDEDLEYRVVAIVRGARTIIPTVEDRFEEDDMVYAISRHNATHKVVELSGRREVEIRNMMILGGSRIGVRIANELQNDVNIKLVDYDADKAFRLAERLDKTLIINEDGRDTEAMMEEDLAGMDAFVAVTGRSETNILAAMLAKRMGVKKVIAEVENINYISLAESIGVDTIINKKLVTASNIFRFTMTTEVQTIKCLTGSQAEVMEFIVKPNSPATKHKVCDLGLPEDSIIGGVVRGDRVFIAVEETQINAYDRVVVFAMPDSVMRVAEFFN
;
A
#
# COMPACT_ATOMS: atom_id res chain seq x y z
N MET A 1 -12.04 10.23 -16.43
CA MET A 1 -11.72 9.13 -17.38
C MET A 1 -12.89 8.18 -17.46
N LYS A 2 -12.99 7.41 -18.55
CA LYS A 2 -13.92 6.27 -18.65
C LYS A 2 -13.19 4.98 -18.28
N ILE A 3 -13.63 4.33 -17.21
CA ILE A 3 -12.99 3.14 -16.67
C ILE A 3 -13.98 1.98 -16.68
N VAL A 4 -13.55 0.83 -17.16
CA VAL A 4 -14.34 -0.41 -17.14
C VAL A 4 -13.65 -1.40 -16.20
N ILE A 5 -14.37 -1.86 -15.18
CA ILE A 5 -13.91 -2.85 -14.21
C ILE A 5 -14.60 -4.18 -14.48
N ALA A 6 -13.83 -5.21 -14.80
CA ALA A 6 -14.29 -6.57 -15.00
C ALA A 6 -14.13 -7.37 -13.71
N GLY A 7 -15.24 -7.57 -13.02
CA GLY A 7 -15.36 -8.21 -11.71
C GLY A 7 -15.98 -7.29 -10.66
N ALA A 8 -17.11 -7.70 -10.07
CA ALA A 8 -17.82 -7.03 -8.98
C ALA A 8 -17.58 -7.68 -7.61
N GLY A 9 -16.57 -8.55 -7.49
CA GLY A 9 -16.14 -9.10 -6.22
C GLY A 9 -15.51 -8.05 -5.32
N ASP A 10 -14.96 -8.47 -4.19
CA ASP A 10 -14.37 -7.58 -3.16
C ASP A 10 -13.38 -6.54 -3.71
N MET A 11 -12.47 -6.98 -4.59
CA MET A 11 -11.48 -6.09 -5.19
C MET A 11 -12.13 -5.07 -6.14
N GLY A 12 -13.04 -5.53 -7.02
CA GLY A 12 -13.74 -4.66 -7.95
C GLY A 12 -14.64 -3.64 -7.25
N THR A 13 -15.34 -4.06 -6.18
CA THR A 13 -16.14 -3.19 -5.33
C THR A 13 -15.29 -2.12 -4.66
N HIS A 14 -14.13 -2.52 -4.11
CA HIS A 14 -13.22 -1.57 -3.46
C HIS A 14 -12.64 -0.56 -4.47
N LEU A 15 -12.19 -1.03 -5.64
CA LEU A 15 -11.72 -0.16 -6.72
C LEU A 15 -12.82 0.81 -7.18
N SER A 16 -14.07 0.33 -7.31
CA SER A 16 -15.20 1.18 -7.67
C SER A 16 -15.43 2.30 -6.68
N LYS A 17 -15.36 2.01 -5.36
CA LYS A 17 -15.46 3.02 -4.30
C LYS A 17 -14.35 4.06 -4.39
N MET A 18 -13.12 3.62 -4.52
CA MET A 18 -11.96 4.50 -4.56
C MET A 18 -11.98 5.39 -5.81
N LEU A 19 -12.32 4.83 -6.97
CA LEU A 19 -12.30 5.55 -8.25
C LEU A 19 -13.52 6.46 -8.45
N SER A 20 -14.69 6.15 -7.86
CA SER A 20 -15.88 7.00 -7.98
C SER A 20 -15.68 8.36 -7.28
N GLY A 21 -14.96 8.40 -6.16
CA GLY A 21 -14.64 9.64 -5.44
C GLY A 21 -13.79 10.62 -6.25
N ASN A 22 -13.12 10.17 -7.30
CA ASN A 22 -12.20 10.96 -8.13
C ASN A 22 -12.82 11.45 -9.47
N GLY A 23 -14.15 11.43 -9.60
CA GLY A 23 -14.85 11.97 -10.77
C GLY A 23 -14.65 11.18 -12.07
N HIS A 24 -14.47 9.87 -11.98
CA HIS A 24 -14.36 8.98 -13.14
C HIS A 24 -15.71 8.37 -13.52
N ASP A 25 -15.96 8.20 -14.83
CA ASP A 25 -17.12 7.47 -15.37
C ASP A 25 -16.83 5.97 -15.25
N LEU A 26 -17.48 5.28 -14.34
CA LEU A 26 -17.23 3.87 -14.06
C LEU A 26 -18.29 2.96 -14.66
N THR A 27 -17.86 1.85 -15.25
CA THR A 27 -18.71 0.73 -15.64
C THR A 27 -18.18 -0.55 -15.00
N VAL A 28 -19.02 -1.27 -14.26
CA VAL A 28 -18.66 -2.54 -13.63
C VAL A 28 -19.37 -3.69 -14.34
N VAL A 29 -18.62 -4.73 -14.68
CA VAL A 29 -19.12 -5.90 -15.41
C VAL A 29 -18.92 -7.15 -14.57
N ASP A 30 -19.99 -7.92 -14.36
CA ASP A 30 -19.90 -9.24 -13.70
C ASP A 30 -21.01 -10.17 -14.21
N VAL A 31 -20.81 -11.48 -14.00
CA VAL A 31 -21.81 -12.49 -14.25
C VAL A 31 -22.84 -12.62 -13.12
N ASP A 32 -22.49 -12.17 -11.90
CA ASP A 32 -23.35 -12.23 -10.72
C ASP A 32 -24.19 -10.94 -10.60
N PRO A 33 -25.50 -11.00 -10.85
CA PRO A 33 -26.36 -9.82 -10.72
C PRO A 33 -26.47 -9.31 -9.27
N LYS A 34 -26.26 -10.15 -8.26
CA LYS A 34 -26.30 -9.73 -6.85
C LYS A 34 -25.09 -8.84 -6.52
N ALA A 35 -23.88 -9.26 -6.93
CA ALA A 35 -22.68 -8.47 -6.76
C ALA A 35 -22.80 -7.11 -7.48
N LEU A 36 -23.39 -7.07 -8.66
CA LEU A 36 -23.65 -5.82 -9.39
C LEU A 36 -24.63 -4.89 -8.67
N VAL A 37 -25.69 -5.43 -8.07
CA VAL A 37 -26.64 -4.65 -7.26
C VAL A 37 -25.94 -4.09 -6.01
N GLU A 38 -25.11 -4.88 -5.35
CA GLU A 38 -24.34 -4.43 -4.16
C GLU A 38 -23.40 -3.26 -4.51
N VAL A 39 -22.66 -3.37 -5.60
CA VAL A 39 -21.78 -2.28 -6.07
C VAL A 39 -22.59 -1.03 -6.43
N GLY A 40 -23.68 -1.18 -7.18
CA GLY A 40 -24.54 -0.06 -7.58
C GLY A 40 -25.23 0.65 -6.42
N ASN A 41 -25.45 -0.05 -5.29
CA ASN A 41 -25.97 0.57 -4.06
C ASN A 41 -24.90 1.35 -3.28
N LEU A 42 -23.63 1.03 -3.49
CA LEU A 42 -22.51 1.64 -2.74
C LEU A 42 -21.94 2.87 -3.45
N VAL A 43 -21.96 2.89 -4.76
CA VAL A 43 -21.34 3.95 -5.59
C VAL A 43 -22.13 4.17 -6.87
N ASP A 44 -22.04 5.37 -7.43
CA ASP A 44 -22.64 5.74 -8.70
C ASP A 44 -21.84 5.14 -9.86
N VAL A 45 -22.28 3.99 -10.37
CA VAL A 45 -21.63 3.25 -11.45
C VAL A 45 -22.66 2.65 -12.42
N VAL A 46 -22.27 2.52 -13.66
CA VAL A 46 -23.04 1.74 -14.64
C VAL A 46 -22.72 0.26 -14.45
N THR A 47 -23.73 -0.58 -14.26
CA THR A 47 -23.55 -2.03 -14.12
C THR A 47 -23.95 -2.74 -15.41
N VAL A 48 -23.16 -3.74 -15.80
CA VAL A 48 -23.41 -4.57 -16.98
C VAL A 48 -23.30 -6.05 -16.61
N GLU A 49 -24.44 -6.76 -16.65
CA GLU A 49 -24.43 -8.20 -16.41
C GLU A 49 -23.91 -8.96 -17.65
N GLY A 50 -22.95 -9.86 -17.43
CA GLY A 50 -22.42 -10.75 -18.46
C GLY A 50 -20.98 -11.18 -18.25
N ASP A 51 -20.55 -12.13 -19.07
CA ASP A 51 -19.20 -12.67 -19.04
C ASP A 51 -18.23 -11.75 -19.81
N THR A 52 -17.19 -11.29 -19.11
CA THR A 52 -16.18 -10.38 -19.67
C THR A 52 -15.27 -11.02 -20.72
N THR A 53 -15.34 -12.34 -20.89
CA THR A 53 -14.68 -13.06 -22.00
C THR A 53 -15.52 -13.08 -23.29
N GLN A 54 -16.63 -12.33 -23.34
CA GLN A 54 -17.49 -12.21 -24.52
C GLN A 54 -17.41 -10.80 -25.14
N PHE A 55 -17.08 -10.71 -26.40
CA PHE A 55 -17.03 -9.44 -27.15
C PHE A 55 -18.32 -8.63 -27.10
N SER A 56 -19.47 -9.29 -27.10
CA SER A 56 -20.78 -8.62 -27.00
C SER A 56 -20.95 -7.89 -25.68
N VAL A 57 -20.52 -8.50 -24.57
CA VAL A 57 -20.57 -7.92 -23.23
C VAL A 57 -19.60 -6.75 -23.12
N LEU A 58 -18.34 -6.91 -23.54
CA LEU A 58 -17.34 -5.84 -23.54
C LEU A 58 -17.79 -4.62 -24.39
N ARG A 59 -18.48 -4.84 -25.53
CA ARG A 59 -19.04 -3.75 -26.34
C ARG A 59 -20.17 -3.03 -25.60
N ARG A 60 -21.08 -3.75 -24.92
CA ARG A 60 -22.15 -3.14 -24.11
C ARG A 60 -21.57 -2.33 -22.95
N ALA A 61 -20.48 -2.79 -22.35
CA ALA A 61 -19.75 -2.09 -21.29
C ALA A 61 -18.99 -0.84 -21.79
N GLY A 62 -19.01 -0.56 -23.08
CA GLY A 62 -18.39 0.63 -23.66
C GLY A 62 -16.86 0.57 -23.76
N VAL A 63 -16.25 -0.61 -23.71
CA VAL A 63 -14.79 -0.84 -23.71
C VAL A 63 -14.08 -0.13 -24.87
N ARG A 64 -14.73 -0.04 -26.06
CA ARG A 64 -14.13 0.64 -27.23
C ARG A 64 -13.76 2.11 -26.99
N LYS A 65 -14.34 2.76 -25.99
CA LYS A 65 -14.12 4.16 -25.64
C LYS A 65 -13.55 4.33 -24.24
N CYS A 66 -13.14 3.26 -23.57
CA CYS A 66 -12.60 3.35 -22.22
C CYS A 66 -11.12 3.77 -22.26
N ASP A 67 -10.75 4.57 -21.27
CA ASP A 67 -9.37 4.99 -21.06
C ASP A 67 -8.58 3.89 -20.34
N LEU A 68 -9.23 3.16 -19.41
CA LEU A 68 -8.63 2.10 -18.64
C LEU A 68 -9.61 0.92 -18.47
N PHE A 69 -9.14 -0.28 -18.79
CA PHE A 69 -9.83 -1.54 -18.50
C PHE A 69 -9.08 -2.27 -17.39
N ILE A 70 -9.80 -2.68 -16.34
CA ILE A 70 -9.24 -3.32 -15.14
C ILE A 70 -9.91 -4.70 -14.97
N ALA A 71 -9.16 -5.78 -15.12
CA ALA A 71 -9.66 -7.13 -14.91
C ALA A 71 -9.25 -7.67 -13.54
N VAL A 72 -10.25 -7.93 -12.66
CA VAL A 72 -10.07 -8.32 -11.26
C VAL A 72 -10.99 -9.46 -10.81
N ARG A 73 -11.41 -10.30 -11.73
CA ARG A 73 -12.18 -11.52 -11.40
C ARG A 73 -11.31 -12.51 -10.62
N SER A 74 -11.95 -13.50 -10.01
CA SER A 74 -11.29 -14.57 -9.26
C SER A 74 -10.49 -15.57 -10.12
N VAL A 75 -10.76 -15.63 -11.44
CA VAL A 75 -10.11 -16.53 -12.37
C VAL A 75 -9.11 -15.75 -13.23
N GLU A 76 -7.82 -16.01 -13.08
CA GLU A 76 -6.75 -15.28 -13.76
C GLU A 76 -6.82 -15.37 -15.29
N ASN A 77 -7.17 -16.55 -15.83
CA ASN A 77 -7.29 -16.73 -17.28
C ASN A 77 -8.37 -15.84 -17.88
N ASP A 78 -9.49 -15.63 -17.17
CA ASP A 78 -10.54 -14.72 -17.58
C ASP A 78 -10.06 -13.27 -17.57
N ASN A 79 -9.23 -12.90 -16.57
CA ASN A 79 -8.64 -11.57 -16.49
C ASN A 79 -7.71 -11.29 -17.66
N ILE A 80 -6.82 -12.22 -17.97
CA ILE A 80 -5.87 -12.12 -19.08
C ILE A 80 -6.65 -12.03 -20.40
N LEU A 81 -7.58 -12.98 -20.65
CA LEU A 81 -8.35 -13.01 -21.88
C LEU A 81 -9.18 -11.74 -22.07
N SER A 82 -9.90 -11.30 -21.03
CA SER A 82 -10.72 -10.09 -21.11
C SER A 82 -9.89 -8.82 -21.32
N ALA A 83 -8.70 -8.73 -20.72
CA ALA A 83 -7.78 -7.59 -20.92
C ALA A 83 -7.25 -7.53 -22.36
N VAL A 84 -6.83 -8.68 -22.94
CA VAL A 84 -6.41 -8.77 -24.34
C VAL A 84 -7.57 -8.38 -25.27
N MET A 85 -8.77 -8.92 -25.04
CA MET A 85 -9.97 -8.59 -25.83
C MET A 85 -10.33 -7.10 -25.71
N ALA A 86 -10.23 -6.52 -24.53
CA ALA A 86 -10.49 -5.10 -24.30
C ALA A 86 -9.52 -4.22 -25.10
N LYS A 87 -8.25 -4.59 -25.11
CA LYS A 87 -7.24 -3.87 -25.90
C LYS A 87 -7.52 -3.95 -27.40
N GLN A 88 -7.87 -5.13 -27.89
CA GLN A 88 -8.26 -5.33 -29.31
C GLN A 88 -9.55 -4.57 -29.69
N LEU A 89 -10.45 -4.34 -28.75
CA LEU A 89 -11.64 -3.51 -28.95
C LEU A 89 -11.35 -2.02 -28.93
N GLY A 90 -10.18 -1.57 -28.44
CA GLY A 90 -9.75 -0.18 -28.47
C GLY A 90 -9.64 0.50 -27.08
N ALA A 91 -9.57 -0.27 -25.98
CA ALA A 91 -9.20 0.28 -24.69
C ALA A 91 -7.81 0.90 -24.75
N LYS A 92 -7.62 2.11 -24.20
CA LYS A 92 -6.31 2.79 -24.24
C LYS A 92 -5.29 2.07 -23.39
N LYS A 93 -5.68 1.66 -22.17
CA LYS A 93 -4.88 0.83 -21.26
C LYS A 93 -5.69 -0.35 -20.79
N ALA A 94 -5.06 -1.51 -20.63
CA ALA A 94 -5.64 -2.72 -20.06
C ALA A 94 -4.70 -3.31 -19.02
N ILE A 95 -5.24 -3.56 -17.82
CA ILE A 95 -4.49 -4.17 -16.71
C ILE A 95 -5.23 -5.40 -16.21
N ALA A 96 -4.50 -6.42 -15.76
CA ALA A 96 -5.08 -7.67 -15.32
C ALA A 96 -4.45 -8.22 -14.05
N ARG A 97 -5.30 -8.70 -13.14
CA ARG A 97 -4.91 -9.48 -11.99
C ARG A 97 -4.50 -10.88 -12.43
N VAL A 98 -3.37 -11.34 -11.89
CA VAL A 98 -2.91 -12.72 -11.99
C VAL A 98 -2.76 -13.33 -10.59
N ASP A 99 -2.71 -14.64 -10.51
CA ASP A 99 -2.58 -15.40 -9.27
C ASP A 99 -1.29 -16.26 -9.24
N SER A 100 -0.48 -16.18 -10.30
CA SER A 100 0.80 -16.86 -10.42
C SER A 100 1.95 -15.90 -10.65
N ASN A 101 3.08 -16.17 -9.97
CA ASN A 101 4.33 -15.41 -10.18
C ASN A 101 4.96 -15.66 -11.54
N GLU A 102 4.69 -16.81 -12.16
CA GLU A 102 5.21 -17.19 -13.48
C GLU A 102 4.87 -16.13 -14.55
N TYR A 103 3.67 -15.53 -14.46
CA TYR A 103 3.23 -14.48 -15.40
C TYR A 103 3.96 -13.15 -15.21
N LEU A 104 4.62 -12.95 -14.07
CA LEU A 104 5.37 -11.74 -13.76
C LEU A 104 6.88 -11.87 -14.02
N GLU A 105 7.35 -13.08 -14.34
CA GLU A 105 8.73 -13.30 -14.76
C GLU A 105 9.02 -12.53 -16.06
N PRO A 106 10.24 -12.00 -16.25
CA PRO A 106 10.56 -11.11 -17.38
C PRO A 106 10.10 -11.66 -18.73
N ASN A 107 10.44 -12.92 -19.03
CA ASN A 107 10.10 -13.54 -20.32
C ASN A 107 8.59 -13.73 -20.51
N SER A 108 7.88 -14.18 -19.48
CA SER A 108 6.41 -14.35 -19.54
C SER A 108 5.69 -13.01 -19.65
N LYS A 109 6.16 -12.02 -18.90
CA LYS A 109 5.60 -10.67 -18.88
C LYS A 109 5.68 -9.99 -20.26
N GLU A 110 6.78 -10.14 -20.98
CA GLU A 110 6.95 -9.60 -22.35
C GLU A 110 5.88 -10.16 -23.30
N VAL A 111 5.56 -11.45 -23.22
CA VAL A 111 4.51 -12.06 -24.05
C VAL A 111 3.17 -11.36 -23.84
N PHE A 112 2.80 -11.06 -22.59
CA PHE A 112 1.52 -10.38 -22.31
C PHE A 112 1.52 -8.92 -22.72
N ILE A 113 2.67 -8.24 -22.64
CA ILE A 113 2.83 -6.87 -23.15
C ILE A 113 2.64 -6.87 -24.67
N ASP A 114 3.22 -7.83 -25.39
CA ASP A 114 3.06 -7.98 -26.85
C ASP A 114 1.60 -8.29 -27.23
N MET A 115 0.86 -9.00 -26.37
CA MET A 115 -0.58 -9.22 -26.53
C MET A 115 -1.42 -7.98 -26.23
N GLY A 116 -0.79 -6.90 -25.75
CA GLY A 116 -1.40 -5.59 -25.50
C GLY A 116 -1.83 -5.34 -24.06
N ILE A 117 -1.47 -6.18 -23.09
CA ILE A 117 -1.72 -5.91 -21.67
C ILE A 117 -0.66 -4.93 -21.16
N ASP A 118 -1.08 -3.77 -20.67
CA ASP A 118 -0.16 -2.73 -20.22
C ASP A 118 0.45 -3.04 -18.84
N TYR A 119 -0.26 -3.78 -17.99
CA TYR A 119 0.24 -4.15 -16.66
C TYR A 119 -0.44 -5.41 -16.11
N LEU A 120 0.38 -6.31 -15.59
CA LEU A 120 -0.05 -7.46 -14.80
C LEU A 120 0.30 -7.21 -13.33
N PHE A 121 -0.60 -7.57 -12.42
CA PHE A 121 -0.37 -7.44 -10.99
C PHE A 121 -0.85 -8.67 -10.22
N TYR A 122 -0.10 -9.00 -9.18
CA TYR A 122 -0.39 -10.11 -8.29
C TYR A 122 -0.54 -9.58 -6.85
N PRO A 123 -1.77 -9.48 -6.33
CA PRO A 123 -2.06 -8.86 -5.03
C PRO A 123 -1.26 -9.45 -3.87
N GLU A 124 -1.12 -10.77 -3.83
CA GLU A 124 -0.38 -11.46 -2.77
C GLU A 124 1.12 -11.17 -2.81
N GLN A 125 1.69 -10.94 -3.99
CA GLN A 125 3.07 -10.50 -4.14
C GLN A 125 3.26 -9.09 -3.60
N ILE A 126 2.36 -8.18 -3.97
CA ILE A 126 2.41 -6.78 -3.53
C ILE A 126 2.31 -6.72 -2.00
N ALA A 127 1.38 -7.49 -1.41
CA ALA A 127 1.22 -7.56 0.04
C ALA A 127 2.45 -8.18 0.75
N ALA A 128 3.05 -9.24 0.19
CA ALA A 128 4.25 -9.86 0.76
C ALA A 128 5.44 -8.89 0.74
N HIS A 129 5.65 -8.16 -0.36
CA HIS A 129 6.70 -7.14 -0.44
C HIS A 129 6.50 -6.02 0.60
N GLU A 130 5.26 -5.60 0.83
CA GLU A 130 4.94 -4.63 1.88
C GLU A 130 5.35 -5.14 3.26
N VAL A 131 5.01 -6.40 3.60
CA VAL A 131 5.41 -7.04 4.86
C VAL A 131 6.93 -7.09 4.98
N ILE A 132 7.64 -7.51 3.94
CA ILE A 132 9.11 -7.63 3.94
C ILE A 132 9.77 -6.26 4.18
N ASN A 133 9.28 -5.22 3.51
CA ASN A 133 9.76 -3.86 3.71
C ASN A 133 9.58 -3.40 5.18
N LEU A 134 8.42 -3.70 5.77
CA LEU A 134 8.11 -3.34 7.15
C LEU A 134 8.89 -4.16 8.20
N LEU A 135 9.30 -5.37 7.86
CA LEU A 135 10.22 -6.17 8.68
C LEU A 135 11.64 -5.60 8.65
N GLY A 136 12.05 -4.96 7.57
CA GLY A 136 13.31 -4.21 7.49
C GLY A 136 13.31 -2.88 8.26
N HIS A 137 12.10 -2.36 8.63
CA HIS A 137 11.90 -1.09 9.32
C HIS A 137 10.99 -1.29 10.54
N THR A 138 11.51 -1.95 11.56
CA THR A 138 10.71 -2.49 12.67
C THR A 138 10.01 -1.44 13.52
N SER A 139 10.56 -0.24 13.63
CA SER A 139 9.99 0.87 14.40
C SER A 139 8.90 1.64 13.65
N SER A 140 8.75 1.39 12.34
CA SER A 140 7.76 2.05 11.47
C SER A 140 6.48 1.23 11.39
N THR A 141 5.34 1.91 11.30
CA THR A 141 4.04 1.30 10.98
C THR A 141 3.81 1.23 9.48
N GLU A 142 4.32 2.22 8.74
CA GLU A 142 4.40 2.23 7.28
C GLU A 142 5.76 2.76 6.83
N TYR A 143 6.22 2.25 5.69
CA TYR A 143 7.45 2.66 5.04
C TYR A 143 7.28 2.64 3.52
N VAL A 144 7.68 3.72 2.85
CA VAL A 144 7.61 3.82 1.39
C VAL A 144 8.85 4.51 0.85
N ASP A 145 9.52 3.87 -0.11
CA ASP A 145 10.62 4.47 -0.84
C ASP A 145 10.15 5.20 -2.10
N PHE A 146 10.74 6.37 -2.33
CA PHE A 146 10.55 7.20 -3.50
C PHE A 146 11.88 7.46 -4.21
N ALA A 147 11.79 7.73 -5.50
CA ALA A 147 12.95 8.06 -6.35
C ALA A 147 14.07 7.00 -6.30
N GLY A 148 13.69 5.71 -6.22
CA GLY A 148 14.66 4.62 -6.13
C GLY A 148 15.39 4.57 -4.79
N GLY A 149 14.71 4.88 -3.69
CA GLY A 149 15.25 4.85 -2.33
C GLY A 149 16.02 6.10 -1.93
N LYS A 150 15.93 7.20 -2.69
CA LYS A 150 16.60 8.47 -2.33
C LYS A 150 15.83 9.26 -1.28
N LEU A 151 14.51 9.18 -1.29
CA LEU A 151 13.60 9.70 -0.28
C LEU A 151 12.77 8.55 0.28
N SER A 152 12.46 8.60 1.56
CA SER A 152 11.60 7.62 2.22
C SER A 152 10.52 8.33 3.01
N MET A 153 9.30 7.79 2.99
CA MET A 153 8.26 8.14 3.93
C MET A 153 8.26 7.11 5.04
N VAL A 154 8.25 7.58 6.26
CA VAL A 154 8.18 6.78 7.48
C VAL A 154 6.94 7.19 8.25
N ALA A 155 6.11 6.23 8.63
CA ALA A 155 5.01 6.45 9.56
C ALA A 155 5.29 5.75 10.88
N PHE A 156 5.03 6.44 11.98
CA PHE A 156 5.22 5.90 13.33
C PHE A 156 4.19 6.48 14.29
N ARG A 157 3.82 5.69 15.29
CA ARG A 157 2.95 6.12 16.38
C ARG A 157 3.78 6.71 17.50
N LEU A 158 3.37 7.86 18.05
CA LEU A 158 4.01 8.48 19.19
C LEU A 158 3.69 7.72 20.47
N GLU A 159 4.73 7.25 21.13
CA GLU A 159 4.66 6.66 22.46
C GLU A 159 4.95 7.71 23.55
N LEU A 160 4.59 7.40 24.80
CA LEU A 160 4.89 8.25 25.96
C LEU A 160 6.38 8.62 26.11
N THR A 161 7.27 7.84 25.52
CA THR A 161 8.73 8.05 25.49
C THR A 161 9.20 8.94 24.34
N SER A 162 8.29 9.34 23.45
CA SER A 162 8.64 10.16 22.28
C SER A 162 9.13 11.55 22.67
N PRO A 163 10.28 12.02 22.14
CA PRO A 163 10.79 13.36 22.37
C PRO A 163 9.91 14.46 21.71
N LEU A 164 8.98 14.09 20.82
CA LEU A 164 8.07 15.04 20.15
C LEU A 164 6.87 15.43 21.02
N LEU A 165 6.52 14.67 22.05
CA LEU A 165 5.29 14.91 22.82
C LEU A 165 5.22 16.33 23.40
N GLY A 166 4.09 17.01 23.12
CA GLY A 166 3.79 18.36 23.57
C GLY A 166 4.53 19.48 22.82
N ARG A 167 5.46 19.13 21.92
CA ARG A 167 6.18 20.09 21.07
C ARG A 167 5.33 20.50 19.88
N THR A 168 5.67 21.64 19.30
CA THR A 168 5.08 22.06 18.02
C THR A 168 5.88 21.49 16.84
N VAL A 169 5.24 21.47 15.66
CA VAL A 169 5.93 21.03 14.44
C VAL A 169 7.13 21.91 14.13
N ILE A 170 7.02 23.23 14.33
CA ILE A 170 8.15 24.16 14.13
C ILE A 170 9.30 23.90 15.09
N ASP A 171 9.03 23.47 16.33
CA ASP A 171 10.10 23.15 17.28
C ASP A 171 10.86 21.91 16.80
N ALA A 172 10.17 20.92 16.24
CA ALA A 172 10.79 19.73 15.68
C ALA A 172 11.59 20.03 14.41
N ASP A 173 11.06 20.85 13.50
CA ASP A 173 11.72 21.25 12.27
C ASP A 173 12.99 22.10 12.56
N ASN A 174 12.96 22.99 13.57
CA ASN A 174 14.10 23.83 13.93
C ASN A 174 15.28 23.07 14.56
N GLU A 175 15.07 21.90 15.12
CA GLU A 175 16.15 21.04 15.63
C GLU A 175 16.87 20.27 14.53
N ASP A 176 16.26 20.11 13.35
CA ASP A 176 16.90 19.50 12.19
C ASP A 176 17.66 20.55 11.37
N GLU A 177 18.81 21.00 11.90
CA GLU A 177 19.66 22.03 11.27
C GLU A 177 20.02 21.68 9.81
N ASP A 178 20.07 20.40 9.46
CA ASP A 178 20.42 19.90 8.12
C ASP A 178 19.20 19.70 7.20
N LEU A 179 17.98 19.94 7.69
CA LEU A 179 16.74 19.69 6.97
C LEU A 179 16.72 18.30 6.32
N GLU A 180 16.89 17.26 7.11
CA GLU A 180 16.98 15.90 6.64
C GLU A 180 15.62 15.18 6.58
N TYR A 181 14.61 15.71 7.29
CA TYR A 181 13.24 15.21 7.27
C TYR A 181 12.21 16.35 7.39
N ARG A 182 10.95 16.03 7.13
CA ARG A 182 9.80 16.91 7.33
C ARG A 182 8.57 16.08 7.70
N VAL A 183 7.85 16.51 8.72
CA VAL A 183 6.51 15.95 9.03
C VAL A 183 5.51 16.45 8.00
N VAL A 184 4.81 15.53 7.35
CA VAL A 184 3.88 15.84 6.25
C VAL A 184 2.42 15.55 6.61
N ALA A 185 2.18 14.71 7.63
CA ALA A 185 0.85 14.52 8.18
C ALA A 185 0.88 14.00 9.61
N ILE A 186 -0.21 14.28 10.32
CA ILE A 186 -0.52 13.72 11.64
C ILE A 186 -1.92 13.12 11.56
N VAL A 187 -2.08 11.87 11.99
CA VAL A 187 -3.40 11.25 12.14
C VAL A 187 -3.70 11.11 13.63
N ARG A 188 -4.73 11.81 14.06
CA ARG A 188 -5.21 11.84 15.44
C ARG A 188 -6.61 11.26 15.50
N GLY A 189 -6.74 10.08 16.08
CA GLY A 189 -7.97 9.30 16.01
C GLY A 189 -8.37 8.99 14.57
N ALA A 190 -9.53 9.48 14.12
CA ALA A 190 -10.02 9.31 12.74
C ALA A 190 -9.72 10.52 11.83
N ARG A 191 -9.01 11.54 12.31
CA ARG A 191 -8.76 12.77 11.55
C ARG A 191 -7.32 12.83 11.05
N THR A 192 -7.17 13.04 9.74
CA THR A 192 -5.88 13.38 9.13
C THR A 192 -5.69 14.90 9.13
N ILE A 193 -4.54 15.36 9.58
CA ILE A 193 -4.15 16.76 9.71
C ILE A 193 -2.91 16.96 8.82
N ILE A 194 -2.99 17.89 7.87
CA ILE A 194 -1.79 18.43 7.23
C ILE A 194 -1.23 19.48 8.19
N PRO A 195 -0.05 19.25 8.79
CA PRO A 195 0.37 20.07 9.93
C PRO A 195 0.76 21.47 9.51
N THR A 196 0.35 22.44 10.34
CA THR A 196 0.90 23.79 10.35
C THR A 196 2.04 23.90 11.36
N VAL A 197 2.79 24.98 11.33
CA VAL A 197 3.90 25.20 12.25
C VAL A 197 3.51 25.23 13.74
N GLU A 198 2.25 25.56 14.04
CA GLU A 198 1.72 25.70 15.41
C GLU A 198 1.09 24.42 15.96
N ASP A 199 0.85 23.43 15.10
CA ASP A 199 0.25 22.17 15.53
C ASP A 199 1.20 21.44 16.50
N ARG A 200 0.59 20.81 17.53
CA ARG A 200 1.35 20.09 18.58
C ARG A 200 1.15 18.61 18.45
N PHE A 201 2.21 17.88 18.77
CA PHE A 201 2.19 16.43 18.85
C PHE A 201 1.53 15.96 20.16
N GLU A 202 0.63 15.00 20.05
CA GLU A 202 -0.07 14.36 21.17
C GLU A 202 0.25 12.87 21.23
N GLU A 203 0.01 12.26 22.40
CA GLU A 203 0.13 10.81 22.56
C GLU A 203 -0.78 10.08 21.58
N ASP A 204 -0.36 8.92 21.09
CA ASP A 204 -1.04 8.12 20.09
C ASP A 204 -1.19 8.74 18.69
N ASP A 205 -0.68 9.93 18.45
CA ASP A 205 -0.60 10.46 17.08
C ASP A 205 0.18 9.51 16.17
N MET A 206 -0.38 9.22 14.99
CA MET A 206 0.35 8.61 13.91
C MET A 206 1.00 9.71 13.08
N VAL A 207 2.32 9.80 13.11
CA VAL A 207 3.10 10.82 12.41
C VAL A 207 3.66 10.25 11.11
N TYR A 208 3.50 10.99 10.02
CA TYR A 208 4.08 10.69 8.71
C TYR A 208 5.17 11.72 8.41
N ALA A 209 6.39 11.26 8.18
CA ALA A 209 7.52 12.11 7.84
C ALA A 209 8.18 11.66 6.54
N ILE A 210 8.55 12.62 5.70
CA ILE A 210 9.42 12.39 4.55
C ILE A 210 10.86 12.67 5.01
N SER A 211 11.77 11.77 4.70
CA SER A 211 13.19 11.93 5.04
C SER A 211 14.10 11.57 3.87
N ARG A 212 15.32 12.06 3.91
CA ARG A 212 16.40 11.49 3.11
C ARG A 212 16.68 10.07 3.59
N HIS A 213 17.04 9.19 2.69
CA HIS A 213 17.26 7.78 3.02
C HIS A 213 18.27 7.57 4.18
N ASN A 214 19.36 8.33 4.18
CA ASN A 214 20.39 8.27 5.24
C ASN A 214 19.94 8.85 6.58
N ALA A 215 18.83 9.58 6.64
CA ALA A 215 18.29 10.21 7.84
C ALA A 215 17.07 9.48 8.42
N THR A 216 16.66 8.38 7.83
CA THR A 216 15.51 7.59 8.30
C THR A 216 15.65 7.19 9.78
N HIS A 217 16.86 6.87 10.23
CA HIS A 217 17.13 6.52 11.63
C HIS A 217 16.80 7.65 12.60
N LYS A 218 17.03 8.93 12.24
CA LYS A 218 16.66 10.09 13.06
C LYS A 218 15.15 10.17 13.24
N VAL A 219 14.40 9.96 12.14
CA VAL A 219 12.94 9.96 12.20
C VAL A 219 12.40 8.84 13.09
N VAL A 220 13.04 7.68 13.03
CA VAL A 220 12.70 6.54 13.90
C VAL A 220 12.93 6.87 15.38
N GLU A 221 14.02 7.54 15.73
CA GLU A 221 14.31 7.98 17.11
C GLU A 221 13.23 8.91 17.66
N LEU A 222 12.58 9.71 16.79
CA LEU A 222 11.47 10.58 17.18
C LEU A 222 10.22 9.82 17.64
N SER A 223 10.06 8.57 17.24
CA SER A 223 8.96 7.72 17.73
C SER A 223 9.08 7.36 19.21
N GLY A 224 10.28 7.44 19.78
CA GLY A 224 10.63 6.88 21.08
C GLY A 224 10.95 5.38 21.04
N ARG A 225 10.87 4.73 19.89
CA ARG A 225 11.21 3.32 19.65
C ARG A 225 12.63 3.16 19.12
N ARG A 226 13.18 1.97 19.30
CA ARG A 226 14.44 1.57 18.68
C ARG A 226 14.20 0.51 17.62
N GLU A 227 14.93 0.59 16.54
CA GLU A 227 14.94 -0.51 15.57
C GLU A 227 15.46 -1.79 16.20
N VAL A 228 14.79 -2.89 15.85
CA VAL A 228 15.11 -4.22 16.31
C VAL A 228 15.53 -5.07 15.13
N GLU A 229 16.70 -5.66 15.21
CA GLU A 229 17.13 -6.68 14.24
C GLU A 229 16.26 -7.93 14.40
N ILE A 230 15.63 -8.37 13.32
CA ILE A 230 14.82 -9.58 13.30
C ILE A 230 15.72 -10.76 12.96
N ARG A 231 15.93 -11.64 13.93
CA ARG A 231 16.68 -12.90 13.77
C ARG A 231 15.77 -14.11 13.81
N ASN A 232 14.70 -14.06 14.59
CA ASN A 232 13.74 -15.12 14.74
C ASN A 232 12.33 -14.60 14.45
N MET A 233 11.63 -15.26 13.55
CA MET A 233 10.28 -14.85 13.13
C MET A 233 9.34 -16.04 13.09
N MET A 234 8.10 -15.82 13.53
CA MET A 234 7.02 -16.75 13.34
C MET A 234 6.00 -16.22 12.34
N ILE A 235 5.64 -17.04 11.37
CA ILE A 235 4.60 -16.76 10.38
C ILE A 235 3.41 -17.67 10.67
N LEU A 236 2.25 -17.10 10.95
CA LEU A 236 1.01 -17.85 11.09
C LEU A 236 0.24 -17.80 9.77
N GLY A 237 0.15 -18.95 9.11
CA GLY A 237 -0.55 -19.18 7.85
C GLY A 237 0.39 -19.41 6.67
N GLY A 238 0.38 -20.62 6.12
CA GLY A 238 1.03 -20.99 4.86
C GLY A 238 0.25 -20.49 3.63
N SER A 239 -0.31 -19.29 3.70
CA SER A 239 -0.95 -18.62 2.58
C SER A 239 0.08 -18.25 1.50
N ARG A 240 -0.38 -17.82 0.31
CA ARG A 240 0.53 -17.35 -0.75
C ARG A 240 1.44 -16.23 -0.26
N ILE A 241 0.94 -15.36 0.64
CA ILE A 241 1.72 -14.28 1.28
C ILE A 241 2.77 -14.87 2.22
N GLY A 242 2.37 -15.74 3.16
CA GLY A 242 3.27 -16.34 4.13
C GLY A 242 4.39 -17.15 3.51
N VAL A 243 4.06 -17.96 2.50
CA VAL A 243 5.05 -18.74 1.74
C VAL A 243 6.05 -17.84 1.02
N ARG A 244 5.59 -16.71 0.47
CA ARG A 244 6.47 -15.79 -0.23
C ARG A 244 7.41 -15.08 0.73
N ILE A 245 6.91 -14.60 1.87
CA ILE A 245 7.73 -14.00 2.93
C ILE A 245 8.81 -14.99 3.38
N ALA A 246 8.41 -16.25 3.66
CA ALA A 246 9.33 -17.29 4.06
C ALA A 246 10.41 -17.54 3.00
N ASN A 247 10.03 -17.68 1.72
CA ASN A 247 10.98 -17.88 0.62
C ASN A 247 12.02 -16.76 0.50
N GLU A 248 11.61 -15.50 0.66
CA GLU A 248 12.49 -14.36 0.49
C GLU A 248 13.44 -14.18 1.69
N LEU A 249 12.95 -14.48 2.92
CA LEU A 249 13.69 -14.19 4.15
C LEU A 249 14.38 -15.42 4.81
N GLN A 250 14.07 -16.64 4.42
CA GLN A 250 14.60 -17.85 5.08
C GLN A 250 16.12 -18.02 5.03
N ASN A 251 16.83 -17.24 4.22
CA ASN A 251 18.29 -17.26 4.18
C ASN A 251 18.92 -16.36 5.26
N ASP A 252 18.20 -15.35 5.69
CA ASP A 252 18.70 -14.29 6.58
C ASP A 252 18.04 -14.34 7.98
N VAL A 253 16.86 -14.95 8.08
CA VAL A 253 16.04 -15.02 9.31
C VAL A 253 15.66 -16.46 9.61
N ASN A 254 15.70 -16.86 10.89
CA ASN A 254 15.18 -18.14 11.35
C ASN A 254 13.64 -18.08 11.37
N ILE A 255 12.99 -18.85 10.50
CA ILE A 255 11.54 -18.77 10.33
C ILE A 255 10.86 -20.06 10.82
N LYS A 256 9.84 -19.89 11.66
CA LYS A 256 8.83 -20.90 11.97
C LYS A 256 7.54 -20.52 11.23
N LEU A 257 7.02 -21.42 10.39
CA LEU A 257 5.75 -21.22 9.70
C LEU A 257 4.72 -22.23 10.22
N VAL A 258 3.65 -21.71 10.81
CA VAL A 258 2.57 -22.48 11.41
C VAL A 258 1.38 -22.55 10.48
N ASP A 259 0.89 -23.75 10.18
CA ASP A 259 -0.37 -23.95 9.45
C ASP A 259 -1.13 -25.16 10.04
N TYR A 260 -2.45 -25.02 10.18
CA TYR A 260 -3.29 -26.09 10.77
C TYR A 260 -3.59 -27.23 9.81
N ASP A 261 -3.45 -27.02 8.50
CA ASP A 261 -3.69 -28.03 7.46
C ASP A 261 -2.45 -28.91 7.29
N ALA A 262 -2.56 -30.17 7.73
CA ALA A 262 -1.45 -31.12 7.71
C ALA A 262 -0.93 -31.44 6.30
N ASP A 263 -1.82 -31.60 5.32
CA ASP A 263 -1.43 -31.87 3.94
C ASP A 263 -0.69 -30.69 3.32
N LYS A 264 -1.11 -29.49 3.68
CA LYS A 264 -0.47 -28.25 3.25
C LYS A 264 0.88 -28.07 3.93
N ALA A 265 0.96 -28.30 5.25
CA ALA A 265 2.21 -28.26 6.01
C ALA A 265 3.25 -29.22 5.43
N PHE A 266 2.85 -30.45 5.08
CA PHE A 266 3.72 -31.42 4.44
C PHE A 266 4.29 -30.90 3.10
N ARG A 267 3.42 -30.38 2.21
CA ARG A 267 3.85 -29.80 0.93
C ARG A 267 4.77 -28.57 1.10
N LEU A 268 4.55 -27.78 2.15
CA LEU A 268 5.39 -26.62 2.44
C LEU A 268 6.77 -27.04 2.95
N ALA A 269 6.88 -28.10 3.75
CA ALA A 269 8.14 -28.63 4.21
C ALA A 269 9.02 -29.19 3.05
N GLU A 270 8.39 -29.65 1.96
CA GLU A 270 9.12 -30.05 0.75
C GLU A 270 9.61 -28.85 -0.10
N ARG A 271 9.00 -27.67 0.10
CA ARG A 271 9.24 -26.50 -0.75
C ARG A 271 10.11 -25.43 -0.09
N LEU A 272 10.13 -25.36 1.23
CA LEU A 272 10.82 -24.33 2.01
C LEU A 272 12.02 -24.97 2.75
N ASP A 273 13.21 -24.84 2.18
CA ASP A 273 14.40 -25.60 2.61
C ASP A 273 14.91 -25.24 4.02
N LYS A 274 14.74 -23.98 4.45
CA LYS A 274 15.30 -23.45 5.71
C LYS A 274 14.23 -23.00 6.71
N THR A 275 12.96 -23.07 6.34
CA THR A 275 11.84 -22.69 7.19
C THR A 275 11.36 -23.91 7.97
N LEU A 276 11.26 -23.81 9.29
CA LEU A 276 10.66 -24.85 10.13
C LEU A 276 9.12 -24.79 9.97
N ILE A 277 8.54 -25.84 9.40
CA ILE A 277 7.09 -25.96 9.24
C ILE A 277 6.49 -26.68 10.45
N ILE A 278 5.49 -26.05 11.04
CA ILE A 278 4.80 -26.53 12.24
C ILE A 278 3.32 -26.75 11.87
N ASN A 279 2.84 -27.98 12.12
CA ASN A 279 1.43 -28.30 11.89
C ASN A 279 0.65 -28.17 13.20
N GLU A 280 0.19 -26.97 13.48
CA GLU A 280 -0.57 -26.61 14.68
C GLU A 280 -1.66 -25.58 14.36
N ASP A 281 -2.66 -25.49 15.26
CA ASP A 281 -3.68 -24.45 15.18
C ASP A 281 -3.18 -23.17 15.87
N GLY A 282 -2.88 -22.14 15.12
CA GLY A 282 -2.41 -20.86 15.66
C GLY A 282 -3.43 -20.11 16.54
N ARG A 283 -4.63 -20.63 16.73
CA ARG A 283 -5.61 -20.16 17.71
C ARG A 283 -5.40 -20.81 19.09
N ASP A 284 -4.65 -21.91 19.15
CA ASP A 284 -4.29 -22.57 20.38
C ASP A 284 -3.11 -21.84 21.02
N THR A 285 -3.41 -21.18 22.14
CA THR A 285 -2.42 -20.38 22.87
C THR A 285 -1.32 -21.26 23.48
N GLU A 286 -1.66 -22.47 23.96
CA GLU A 286 -0.69 -23.38 24.58
C GLU A 286 0.29 -23.90 23.51
N ALA A 287 -0.22 -24.34 22.38
CA ALA A 287 0.60 -24.77 21.25
C ALA A 287 1.55 -23.65 20.74
N MET A 288 1.06 -22.42 20.64
CA MET A 288 1.89 -21.29 20.24
C MET A 288 2.98 -20.95 21.26
N MET A 289 2.70 -21.15 22.56
CA MET A 289 3.70 -20.96 23.62
C MET A 289 4.75 -22.09 23.63
N GLU A 290 4.36 -23.33 23.40
CA GLU A 290 5.29 -24.45 23.26
C GLU A 290 6.25 -24.27 22.09
N GLU A 291 5.81 -23.58 21.06
CA GLU A 291 6.62 -23.20 19.89
C GLU A 291 7.47 -21.93 20.10
N ASP A 292 7.62 -21.50 21.35
CA ASP A 292 8.48 -20.36 21.75
C ASP A 292 8.09 -19.04 21.08
N LEU A 293 6.78 -18.74 21.03
CA LEU A 293 6.29 -17.46 20.49
C LEU A 293 6.93 -16.25 21.19
N ALA A 294 7.16 -16.34 22.51
CA ALA A 294 7.76 -15.24 23.28
C ALA A 294 9.23 -14.96 22.92
N GLY A 295 9.95 -15.93 22.35
CA GLY A 295 11.33 -15.79 21.88
C GLY A 295 11.46 -15.20 20.48
N MET A 296 10.34 -14.89 19.81
CA MET A 296 10.35 -14.33 18.46
C MET A 296 10.58 -12.80 18.49
N ASP A 297 11.39 -12.30 17.55
CA ASP A 297 11.55 -10.87 17.34
C ASP A 297 10.38 -10.29 16.53
N ALA A 298 9.83 -11.08 15.59
CA ALA A 298 8.69 -10.71 14.79
C ALA A 298 7.62 -11.82 14.70
N PHE A 299 6.37 -11.41 14.56
CA PHE A 299 5.23 -12.28 14.30
C PHE A 299 4.39 -11.75 13.15
N VAL A 300 4.09 -12.58 12.15
CA VAL A 300 3.34 -12.22 10.95
C VAL A 300 2.14 -13.14 10.80
N ALA A 301 0.93 -12.64 11.01
CA ALA A 301 -0.32 -13.39 10.85
C ALA A 301 -0.94 -13.09 9.47
N VAL A 302 -0.94 -14.09 8.59
CA VAL A 302 -1.38 -13.99 7.20
C VAL A 302 -2.24 -15.20 6.79
N THR A 303 -3.15 -15.60 7.67
CA THR A 303 -4.18 -16.61 7.35
C THR A 303 -5.27 -15.98 6.48
N GLY A 304 -6.17 -16.78 5.94
CA GLY A 304 -7.35 -16.27 5.23
C GLY A 304 -8.46 -15.69 6.12
N ARG A 305 -8.20 -15.41 7.41
CA ARG A 305 -9.21 -14.96 8.38
C ARG A 305 -8.70 -13.79 9.21
N SER A 306 -9.27 -12.61 8.98
CA SER A 306 -8.90 -11.36 9.68
C SER A 306 -8.97 -11.50 11.20
N GLU A 307 -10.04 -12.12 11.72
CA GLU A 307 -10.24 -12.28 13.16
C GLU A 307 -9.15 -13.14 13.79
N THR A 308 -8.79 -14.24 13.13
CA THR A 308 -7.69 -15.13 13.58
C THR A 308 -6.36 -14.36 13.58
N ASN A 309 -6.08 -13.60 12.52
CA ASN A 309 -4.86 -12.82 12.39
C ASN A 309 -4.76 -11.76 13.50
N ILE A 310 -5.85 -11.04 13.77
CA ILE A 310 -5.90 -10.00 14.80
C ILE A 310 -5.68 -10.61 16.19
N LEU A 311 -6.41 -11.70 16.55
CA LEU A 311 -6.31 -12.33 17.85
C LEU A 311 -4.92 -12.94 18.10
N ALA A 312 -4.34 -13.61 17.11
CA ALA A 312 -2.99 -14.16 17.20
C ALA A 312 -1.93 -13.06 17.31
N ALA A 313 -2.10 -11.95 16.57
CA ALA A 313 -1.22 -10.79 16.65
C ALA A 313 -1.25 -10.14 18.04
N MET A 314 -2.45 -10.00 18.63
CA MET A 314 -2.61 -9.53 20.01
C MET A 314 -1.91 -10.44 21.02
N LEU A 315 -2.04 -11.76 20.87
CA LEU A 315 -1.35 -12.74 21.73
C LEU A 315 0.16 -12.53 21.63
N ALA A 316 0.71 -12.49 20.41
CA ALA A 316 2.14 -12.28 20.18
C ALA A 316 2.63 -10.98 20.83
N LYS A 317 1.86 -9.88 20.70
CA LYS A 317 2.18 -8.60 21.33
C LYS A 317 2.20 -8.70 22.85
N ARG A 318 1.22 -9.36 23.46
CA ARG A 318 1.17 -9.59 24.92
C ARG A 318 2.31 -10.47 25.43
N MET A 319 2.83 -11.37 24.59
CA MET A 319 3.98 -12.23 24.90
C MET A 319 5.32 -11.49 24.75
N GLY A 320 5.30 -10.23 24.30
CA GLY A 320 6.50 -9.38 24.22
C GLY A 320 7.18 -9.39 22.86
N VAL A 321 6.56 -9.97 21.81
CA VAL A 321 7.07 -9.88 20.44
C VAL A 321 7.12 -8.42 20.02
N LYS A 322 8.27 -7.99 19.51
CA LYS A 322 8.56 -6.58 19.27
C LYS A 322 7.90 -6.01 18.02
N LYS A 323 7.87 -6.78 16.93
CA LYS A 323 7.20 -6.42 15.69
C LYS A 323 6.09 -7.40 15.36
N VAL A 324 4.85 -6.89 15.30
CA VAL A 324 3.66 -7.72 15.04
C VAL A 324 2.92 -7.17 13.83
N ILE A 325 2.73 -8.02 12.81
CA ILE A 325 2.04 -7.66 11.57
C ILE A 325 0.84 -8.60 11.38
N ALA A 326 -0.33 -8.05 11.04
CA ALA A 326 -1.53 -8.83 10.74
C ALA A 326 -2.13 -8.45 9.38
N GLU A 327 -2.47 -9.46 8.56
CA GLU A 327 -3.31 -9.26 7.38
C GLU A 327 -4.78 -9.13 7.81
N VAL A 328 -5.42 -8.02 7.43
CA VAL A 328 -6.82 -7.73 7.73
C VAL A 328 -7.56 -7.37 6.45
N GLU A 329 -8.33 -8.28 5.90
CA GLU A 329 -9.07 -8.04 4.65
C GLU A 329 -10.28 -7.12 4.81
N ASN A 330 -10.92 -7.15 5.99
CA ASN A 330 -12.05 -6.28 6.29
C ASN A 330 -11.56 -4.90 6.74
N ILE A 331 -11.72 -3.91 5.89
CA ILE A 331 -11.25 -2.52 6.13
C ILE A 331 -11.84 -1.95 7.44
N ASN A 332 -13.07 -2.34 7.80
CA ASN A 332 -13.72 -1.85 9.03
C ASN A 332 -13.03 -2.37 10.32
N TYR A 333 -12.22 -3.41 10.23
CA TYR A 333 -11.48 -3.95 11.37
C TYR A 333 -10.09 -3.31 11.55
N ILE A 334 -9.63 -2.51 10.60
CA ILE A 334 -8.29 -1.90 10.65
C ILE A 334 -8.15 -1.05 11.91
N SER A 335 -9.01 -0.03 12.07
CA SER A 335 -8.96 0.86 13.23
C SER A 335 -9.13 0.15 14.56
N LEU A 336 -9.94 -0.92 14.59
CA LEU A 336 -10.10 -1.76 15.79
C LEU A 336 -8.79 -2.47 16.10
N ALA A 337 -8.18 -3.14 15.12
CA ALA A 337 -6.94 -3.88 15.30
C ALA A 337 -5.77 -2.97 15.74
N GLU A 338 -5.70 -1.75 15.20
CA GLU A 338 -4.74 -0.73 15.65
C GLU A 338 -4.97 -0.33 17.11
N SER A 339 -6.24 -0.09 17.50
CA SER A 339 -6.58 0.35 18.86
C SER A 339 -6.28 -0.69 19.94
N ILE A 340 -6.23 -1.97 19.58
CA ILE A 340 -5.92 -3.08 20.49
C ILE A 340 -4.43 -3.47 20.48
N GLY A 341 -3.59 -2.72 19.75
CA GLY A 341 -2.14 -2.79 19.85
C GLY A 341 -1.44 -3.66 18.80
N VAL A 342 -2.07 -3.97 17.66
CA VAL A 342 -1.36 -4.52 16.50
C VAL A 342 -0.49 -3.44 15.90
N ASP A 343 0.83 -3.67 15.77
CA ASP A 343 1.77 -2.63 15.33
C ASP A 343 1.56 -2.20 13.88
N THR A 344 1.23 -3.18 13.03
CA THR A 344 1.12 -2.95 11.59
C THR A 344 0.03 -3.84 11.00
N ILE A 345 -0.83 -3.24 10.19
CA ILE A 345 -1.88 -3.94 9.47
C ILE A 345 -1.63 -3.88 7.98
N ILE A 346 -1.69 -5.04 7.35
CA ILE A 346 -1.63 -5.16 5.90
C ILE A 346 -3.03 -5.47 5.37
N ASN A 347 -3.49 -4.64 4.45
CA ASN A 347 -4.72 -4.92 3.71
C ASN A 347 -4.39 -5.08 2.22
N LYS A 348 -4.49 -6.29 1.73
CA LYS A 348 -4.19 -6.66 0.34
C LYS A 348 -4.97 -5.82 -0.68
N LYS A 349 -6.24 -5.49 -0.39
CA LYS A 349 -7.10 -4.69 -1.28
C LYS A 349 -6.60 -3.25 -1.39
N LEU A 350 -6.26 -2.62 -0.25
CA LEU A 350 -5.74 -1.25 -0.22
C LEU A 350 -4.40 -1.13 -0.96
N VAL A 351 -3.46 -2.02 -0.66
CA VAL A 351 -2.12 -2.00 -1.28
C VAL A 351 -2.23 -2.22 -2.79
N THR A 352 -3.09 -3.14 -3.23
CA THR A 352 -3.33 -3.38 -4.66
C THR A 352 -4.04 -2.20 -5.33
N ALA A 353 -5.05 -1.63 -4.69
CA ALA A 353 -5.79 -0.50 -5.23
C ALA A 353 -4.89 0.72 -5.43
N SER A 354 -3.99 1.02 -4.49
CA SER A 354 -2.96 2.06 -4.65
C SER A 354 -2.11 1.85 -5.90
N ASN A 355 -1.66 0.62 -6.14
CA ASN A 355 -0.89 0.29 -7.34
C ASN A 355 -1.67 0.47 -8.65
N ILE A 356 -3.00 0.24 -8.62
CA ILE A 356 -3.87 0.41 -9.79
C ILE A 356 -4.17 1.89 -10.01
N PHE A 357 -4.36 2.66 -8.94
CA PHE A 357 -4.76 4.06 -9.00
C PHE A 357 -3.80 4.94 -9.82
N ARG A 358 -2.51 4.64 -9.82
CA ARG A 358 -1.53 5.35 -10.65
C ARG A 358 -1.86 5.37 -12.15
N PHE A 359 -2.60 4.36 -12.65
CA PHE A 359 -2.99 4.29 -14.07
C PHE A 359 -4.14 5.24 -14.42
N THR A 360 -4.84 5.78 -13.43
CA THR A 360 -5.92 6.76 -13.61
C THR A 360 -5.42 8.20 -13.67
N MET A 361 -4.15 8.42 -13.30
CA MET A 361 -3.56 9.74 -13.33
C MET A 361 -3.21 10.17 -14.76
N THR A 362 -3.45 11.44 -15.07
CA THR A 362 -3.08 12.07 -16.35
C THR A 362 -1.61 12.48 -16.38
N THR A 363 -1.02 12.71 -15.20
CA THR A 363 0.39 13.04 -15.01
C THR A 363 1.20 11.75 -14.84
N GLU A 364 2.49 11.77 -15.17
CA GLU A 364 3.40 10.66 -14.87
C GLU A 364 3.62 10.55 -13.36
N VAL A 365 2.73 9.79 -12.70
CA VAL A 365 2.87 9.39 -11.31
C VAL A 365 3.66 8.09 -11.28
N GLN A 366 4.83 8.11 -10.63
CA GLN A 366 5.69 6.94 -10.52
C GLN A 366 5.23 6.02 -9.39
N THR A 367 4.90 6.61 -8.27
CA THR A 367 4.45 5.91 -7.06
C THR A 367 3.25 6.64 -6.50
N ILE A 368 2.25 5.90 -6.08
CA ILE A 368 1.13 6.38 -5.28
C ILE A 368 0.82 5.35 -4.20
N LYS A 369 0.57 5.82 -2.99
CA LYS A 369 0.15 4.96 -1.88
C LYS A 369 -0.95 5.64 -1.09
N CYS A 370 -2.08 4.93 -0.95
CA CYS A 370 -3.11 5.25 0.01
C CYS A 370 -2.63 4.78 1.38
N LEU A 371 -2.58 5.66 2.34
CA LEU A 371 -1.99 5.39 3.64
C LEU A 371 -2.98 4.67 4.55
N THR A 372 -2.52 3.64 5.23
CA THR A 372 -3.33 2.86 6.17
C THR A 372 -3.66 3.74 7.38
N GLY A 373 -4.94 3.75 7.80
CA GLY A 373 -5.37 4.59 8.92
C GLY A 373 -5.50 6.09 8.62
N SER A 374 -5.07 6.56 7.44
CA SER A 374 -5.22 7.94 6.96
C SER A 374 -6.18 8.01 5.77
N GLN A 375 -6.80 9.17 5.57
CA GLN A 375 -7.56 9.44 4.34
C GLN A 375 -6.67 9.96 3.21
N ALA A 376 -5.43 10.35 3.51
CA ALA A 376 -4.55 10.99 2.56
C ALA A 376 -3.77 10.00 1.68
N GLU A 377 -3.22 10.52 0.60
CA GLU A 377 -2.41 9.80 -0.37
C GLU A 377 -1.04 10.46 -0.49
N VAL A 378 -0.01 9.65 -0.65
CA VAL A 378 1.33 10.13 -0.99
C VAL A 378 1.66 9.76 -2.43
N MET A 379 2.17 10.72 -3.19
CA MET A 379 2.41 10.60 -4.61
C MET A 379 3.78 11.10 -5.00
N GLU A 380 4.39 10.41 -5.96
CA GLU A 380 5.62 10.84 -6.59
C GLU A 380 5.37 11.26 -8.03
N PHE A 381 5.61 12.52 -8.35
CA PHE A 381 5.46 13.12 -9.69
C PHE A 381 6.81 13.33 -10.37
N ILE A 382 6.86 13.10 -11.68
CA ILE A 382 7.92 13.65 -12.54
C ILE A 382 7.41 14.97 -13.14
N VAL A 383 8.11 16.04 -12.84
CA VAL A 383 7.71 17.40 -13.23
C VAL A 383 7.93 17.61 -14.73
N LYS A 384 6.86 17.93 -15.46
CA LYS A 384 6.96 18.23 -16.89
C LYS A 384 7.58 19.60 -17.16
N PRO A 385 8.28 19.78 -18.28
CA PRO A 385 8.74 21.09 -18.71
C PRO A 385 7.58 22.09 -18.86
N ASN A 386 7.79 23.31 -18.38
CA ASN A 386 6.81 24.41 -18.39
C ASN A 386 5.55 24.19 -17.53
N SER A 387 5.52 23.16 -16.69
CA SER A 387 4.42 22.95 -15.74
C SER A 387 4.29 24.13 -14.75
N PRO A 388 3.11 24.37 -14.18
CA PRO A 388 2.91 25.43 -13.17
C PRO A 388 3.92 25.36 -12.03
N ALA A 389 4.27 24.16 -11.56
CA ALA A 389 5.24 23.95 -10.48
C ALA A 389 6.63 24.52 -10.75
N THR A 390 7.01 24.71 -12.04
CA THR A 390 8.34 25.26 -12.39
C THR A 390 8.40 26.78 -12.39
N LYS A 391 7.26 27.47 -12.26
CA LYS A 391 7.16 28.93 -12.44
C LYS A 391 7.41 29.72 -11.17
N HIS A 392 7.15 29.15 -10.02
CA HIS A 392 7.19 29.81 -8.73
C HIS A 392 7.88 28.92 -7.69
N LYS A 393 8.30 29.52 -6.56
CA LYS A 393 8.74 28.78 -5.38
C LYS A 393 7.53 28.09 -4.73
N VAL A 394 7.80 27.11 -3.87
CA VAL A 394 6.75 26.33 -3.19
C VAL A 394 5.74 27.22 -2.46
N CYS A 395 6.17 28.26 -1.76
CA CYS A 395 5.28 29.21 -1.07
C CYS A 395 4.31 29.95 -1.99
N ASP A 396 4.71 30.19 -3.26
CA ASP A 396 3.94 30.99 -4.21
C ASP A 396 3.17 30.13 -5.24
N LEU A 397 3.21 28.79 -5.11
CA LEU A 397 2.55 27.89 -6.07
C LEU A 397 1.03 27.90 -5.96
N GLY A 398 0.47 28.29 -4.79
CA GLY A 398 -0.98 28.23 -4.56
C GLY A 398 -1.52 26.81 -4.55
N LEU A 399 -0.75 25.86 -4.00
CA LEU A 399 -1.20 24.48 -3.78
C LEU A 399 -2.46 24.46 -2.88
N PRO A 400 -3.32 23.44 -3.03
CA PRO A 400 -4.42 23.21 -2.10
C PRO A 400 -3.93 23.16 -0.63
N GLU A 401 -4.68 23.80 0.29
CA GLU A 401 -4.32 23.86 1.72
C GLU A 401 -4.20 22.47 2.38
N ASP A 402 -4.89 21.49 1.84
CA ASP A 402 -4.89 20.10 2.26
C ASP A 402 -3.85 19.24 1.49
N SER A 403 -2.76 19.87 1.07
CA SER A 403 -1.63 19.21 0.43
C SER A 403 -0.29 19.82 0.86
N ILE A 404 0.78 19.02 0.86
CA ILE A 404 2.11 19.44 1.22
C ILE A 404 3.18 18.73 0.37
N ILE A 405 4.19 19.47 -0.07
CA ILE A 405 5.37 18.89 -0.73
C ILE A 405 6.36 18.48 0.36
N GLY A 406 6.67 17.19 0.43
CA GLY A 406 7.61 16.65 1.41
C GLY A 406 9.06 16.72 0.95
N GLY A 407 9.32 16.40 -0.33
CA GLY A 407 10.68 16.36 -0.84
C GLY A 407 10.79 16.40 -2.35
N VAL A 408 11.99 16.73 -2.81
CA VAL A 408 12.35 16.87 -4.24
C VAL A 408 13.67 16.16 -4.52
N VAL A 409 13.69 15.36 -5.57
CA VAL A 409 14.92 14.72 -6.08
C VAL A 409 15.25 15.28 -7.47
N ARG A 410 16.43 15.88 -7.58
CA ARG A 410 16.96 16.48 -8.81
C ARG A 410 18.25 15.79 -9.20
N GLY A 411 18.17 14.84 -10.13
CA GLY A 411 19.31 13.96 -10.45
C GLY A 411 19.75 13.18 -9.21
N ASP A 412 20.96 13.45 -8.72
CA ASP A 412 21.49 12.82 -7.50
C ASP A 412 21.31 13.65 -6.22
N ARG A 413 20.80 14.87 -6.35
CA ARG A 413 20.56 15.74 -5.20
C ARG A 413 19.17 15.51 -4.62
N VAL A 414 19.09 15.43 -3.29
CA VAL A 414 17.85 15.23 -2.53
C VAL A 414 17.64 16.45 -1.63
N PHE A 415 16.43 17.00 -1.68
CA PHE A 415 16.03 18.13 -0.86
C PHE A 415 14.74 17.79 -0.10
N ILE A 416 14.72 18.13 1.18
CA ILE A 416 13.45 18.28 1.89
C ILE A 416 12.84 19.61 1.44
N ALA A 417 11.58 19.60 1.04
CA ALA A 417 10.95 20.78 0.50
C ALA A 417 10.65 21.82 1.61
N VAL A 418 11.06 23.05 1.37
CA VAL A 418 10.77 24.21 2.20
C VAL A 418 10.10 25.29 1.35
N GLU A 419 9.58 26.35 1.96
CA GLU A 419 8.89 27.46 1.30
C GLU A 419 9.70 28.05 0.13
N GLU A 420 11.02 28.19 0.31
CA GLU A 420 11.94 28.75 -0.67
C GLU A 420 12.36 27.79 -1.78
N THR A 421 11.92 26.52 -1.72
CA THR A 421 12.30 25.50 -2.70
C THR A 421 11.76 25.87 -4.09
N GLN A 422 12.65 25.90 -5.09
CA GLN A 422 12.29 26.02 -6.50
C GLN A 422 12.28 24.64 -7.16
N ILE A 423 11.14 24.27 -7.71
CA ILE A 423 10.95 23.02 -8.46
C ILE A 423 11.35 23.26 -9.92
N ASN A 424 12.06 22.31 -10.53
CA ASN A 424 12.51 22.38 -11.90
C ASN A 424 11.90 21.26 -12.75
N ALA A 425 11.93 21.43 -14.06
CA ALA A 425 11.54 20.35 -14.98
C ALA A 425 12.39 19.09 -14.74
N TYR A 426 11.73 17.94 -14.81
CA TYR A 426 12.29 16.60 -14.57
C TYR A 426 12.67 16.29 -13.12
N ASP A 427 12.39 17.20 -12.18
CA ASP A 427 12.47 16.84 -10.75
C ASP A 427 11.45 15.75 -10.43
N ARG A 428 11.80 14.88 -9.48
CA ARG A 428 10.85 13.95 -8.86
C ARG A 428 10.41 14.58 -7.55
N VAL A 429 9.10 14.80 -7.42
CA VAL A 429 8.51 15.53 -6.30
C VAL A 429 7.57 14.60 -5.54
N VAL A 430 7.79 14.48 -4.23
CA VAL A 430 6.92 13.71 -3.35
C VAL A 430 5.93 14.65 -2.68
N VAL A 431 4.64 14.40 -2.90
CA VAL A 431 3.53 15.22 -2.40
C VAL A 431 2.58 14.37 -1.57
N PHE A 432 2.16 14.91 -0.46
CA PHE A 432 1.12 14.36 0.38
C PHE A 432 -0.15 15.20 0.20
N ALA A 433 -1.31 14.59 -0.05
CA ALA A 433 -2.56 15.30 -0.28
C ALA A 433 -3.78 14.52 0.18
N MET A 434 -4.82 15.25 0.60
CA MET A 434 -6.13 14.67 0.85
C MET A 434 -6.81 14.29 -0.49
N PRO A 435 -7.69 13.27 -0.52
CA PRO A 435 -8.27 12.71 -1.75
C PRO A 435 -8.89 13.76 -2.67
N ASP A 436 -9.62 14.72 -2.10
CA ASP A 436 -10.30 15.79 -2.85
C ASP A 436 -9.32 16.75 -3.57
N SER A 437 -8.06 16.76 -3.17
CA SER A 437 -7.01 17.60 -3.73
C SER A 437 -6.04 16.90 -4.67
N VAL A 438 -6.03 15.58 -4.69
CA VAL A 438 -5.11 14.76 -5.50
C VAL A 438 -5.10 15.19 -6.96
N MET A 439 -6.26 15.32 -7.59
CA MET A 439 -6.36 15.69 -9.01
C MET A 439 -5.91 17.12 -9.26
N ARG A 440 -6.24 18.06 -8.36
CA ARG A 440 -5.79 19.46 -8.45
C ARG A 440 -4.29 19.57 -8.30
N VAL A 441 -3.71 18.83 -7.34
CA VAL A 441 -2.25 18.75 -7.13
C VAL A 441 -1.55 18.22 -8.38
N ALA A 442 -2.08 17.18 -9.02
CA ALA A 442 -1.50 16.60 -10.23
C ALA A 442 -1.41 17.61 -11.41
N GLU A 443 -2.31 18.61 -11.49
CA GLU A 443 -2.30 19.64 -12.52
C GLU A 443 -1.08 20.57 -12.43
N PHE A 444 -0.52 20.76 -11.22
CA PHE A 444 0.68 21.59 -11.05
C PHE A 444 1.93 21.00 -11.67
N PHE A 445 2.00 19.69 -11.83
CA PHE A 445 3.16 18.96 -12.34
C PHE A 445 3.04 18.53 -13.80
N ASN A 446 1.93 18.88 -14.45
CA ASN A 446 1.62 18.55 -15.85
C ASN A 446 2.22 19.56 -16.85
#